data_1aec3424932b19500061ab42010e7cb1
#
_entry.id   1aec3424932b19500061ab42010e7cb1
#
_cell.length_a   1.000
_cell.length_b   1.000
_cell.length_c   1.000
_cell.angle_alpha   90.00
_cell.angle_beta   90.00
_cell.angle_gamma   90.00
#
_symmetry.space_group_name_H-M   'P 1'
#
loop_
_entity.id
_entity.type
_entity.pdbx_description
1 polymer ?
#
loop_
_entity_poly.entity_id
_entity_poly.type
_entity_poly.pdbx_seq_one_letter_code
_entity_poly.pdbx_strand_id
1 'polypeptide(L)' 'MTKQELLRTLKRCAKSDDTEDAHARADDALVAFVADEEIAAAYAAVAKWYA' A
#
# COMPACT_ATOMS: atom_id res chain seq x y z
N MET A 1 -5.86 1.80 -11.28
CA MET A 1 -6.51 0.96 -10.26
C MET A 1 -7.85 1.55 -9.88
N THR A 2 -8.90 0.75 -9.83
CA THR A 2 -10.22 1.21 -9.43
C THR A 2 -10.38 1.10 -7.91
N LYS A 3 -11.39 1.79 -7.37
CA LYS A 3 -11.73 1.67 -5.96
C LYS A 3 -11.99 0.21 -5.57
N GLN A 4 -12.67 -0.55 -6.45
CA GLN A 4 -12.99 -1.95 -6.18
C GLN A 4 -11.74 -2.80 -6.08
N GLU A 5 -10.78 -2.56 -6.97
CA GLU A 5 -9.50 -3.27 -6.93
C GLU A 5 -8.73 -2.95 -5.64
N LEU A 6 -8.71 -1.68 -5.26
CA LEU A 6 -8.03 -1.26 -4.03
C LEU A 6 -8.67 -1.93 -2.81
N LEU A 7 -10.01 -1.91 -2.72
CA LEU A 7 -10.71 -2.54 -1.61
C LEU A 7 -10.40 -4.03 -1.52
N ARG A 8 -10.36 -4.71 -2.67
CA ARG A 8 -10.04 -6.14 -2.69
C ARG A 8 -8.63 -6.41 -2.19
N THR A 9 -7.68 -5.58 -2.62
CA THR A 9 -6.30 -5.71 -2.19
C THR A 9 -6.14 -5.47 -0.70
N LEU A 10 -6.77 -4.41 -0.18
CA LEU A 10 -6.69 -4.09 1.25
C LEU A 10 -7.31 -5.17 2.11
N LYS A 11 -8.44 -5.72 1.68
CA LYS A 11 -9.11 -6.81 2.41
C LYS A 11 -8.24 -8.07 2.45
N ARG A 12 -7.52 -8.34 1.35
CA ARG A 12 -6.59 -9.47 1.31
C ARG A 12 -5.43 -9.24 2.26
N CYS A 13 -4.88 -8.01 2.29
CA CYS A 13 -3.79 -7.68 3.20
C CYS A 13 -4.23 -7.81 4.66
N ALA A 14 -5.46 -7.43 4.97
CA ALA A 14 -5.98 -7.52 6.32
C ALA A 14 -6.05 -8.96 6.85
N LYS A 15 -6.11 -9.94 5.95
CA LYS A 15 -6.17 -11.35 6.32
C LYS A 15 -4.81 -12.04 6.33
N SER A 16 -3.75 -11.31 5.97
CA SER A 16 -2.42 -11.90 5.86
C SER A 16 -1.80 -12.12 7.24
N ASP A 17 -1.10 -13.24 7.41
CA ASP A 17 -0.35 -13.54 8.62
C ASP A 17 0.98 -12.78 8.66
N ASP A 18 1.48 -12.39 7.51
CA ASP A 18 2.74 -11.65 7.39
C ASP A 18 2.44 -10.15 7.44
N THR A 19 2.45 -9.60 8.65
CA THR A 19 2.08 -8.20 8.88
C THR A 19 2.98 -7.23 8.12
N GLU A 20 4.28 -7.48 8.11
CA GLU A 20 5.23 -6.60 7.44
C GLU A 20 4.99 -6.57 5.93
N ASP A 21 4.85 -7.74 5.31
CA ASP A 21 4.58 -7.85 3.89
C ASP A 21 3.22 -7.25 3.54
N ALA A 22 2.22 -7.50 4.40
CA ALA A 22 0.87 -6.98 4.18
C ALA A 22 0.87 -5.45 4.18
N HIS A 23 1.58 -4.81 5.12
CA HIS A 23 1.67 -3.37 5.16
C HIS A 23 2.39 -2.80 3.94
N ALA A 24 3.47 -3.45 3.50
CA ALA A 24 4.19 -3.00 2.32
C ALA A 24 3.29 -3.04 1.08
N ARG A 25 2.52 -4.11 0.93
CA ARG A 25 1.60 -4.24 -0.22
C ARG A 25 0.44 -3.28 -0.13
N ALA A 26 -0.08 -3.03 1.08
CA ALA A 26 -1.15 -2.07 1.27
C ALA A 26 -0.68 -0.65 0.94
N ASP A 27 0.52 -0.28 1.39
CA ASP A 27 1.12 1.02 1.07
C ASP A 27 1.27 1.20 -0.44
N ASP A 28 1.80 0.19 -1.12
CA ASP A 28 2.00 0.25 -2.57
C ASP A 28 0.65 0.40 -3.29
N ALA A 29 -0.37 -0.30 -2.82
CA ALA A 29 -1.69 -0.21 -3.44
C ALA A 29 -2.30 1.18 -3.28
N LEU A 30 -2.15 1.78 -2.09
CA LEU A 30 -2.67 3.12 -1.84
C LEU A 30 -1.95 4.15 -2.70
N VAL A 31 -0.62 4.06 -2.80
CA VAL A 31 0.18 4.96 -3.62
C VAL A 31 -0.21 4.81 -5.09
N ALA A 32 -0.42 3.57 -5.55
CA ALA A 32 -0.85 3.32 -6.93
C ALA A 32 -2.24 3.91 -7.20
N PHE A 33 -3.12 3.85 -6.21
CA PHE A 33 -4.47 4.39 -6.36
C PHE A 33 -4.45 5.91 -6.51
N VAL A 34 -3.55 6.58 -5.76
CA VAL A 34 -3.37 8.04 -5.88
C VAL A 34 -2.84 8.40 -7.26
N ALA A 35 -2.00 7.56 -7.85
CA ALA A 35 -1.49 7.70 -9.22
C ALA A 35 -0.81 9.04 -9.49
N ASP A 36 0.05 9.47 -8.55
CA ASP A 36 0.80 10.72 -8.66
C ASP A 36 2.27 10.44 -8.37
N GLU A 37 3.12 10.69 -9.37
CA GLU A 37 4.53 10.36 -9.27
C GLU A 37 5.26 11.17 -8.20
N GLU A 38 4.90 12.42 -8.04
CA GLU A 38 5.52 13.28 -7.04
C GLU A 38 5.18 12.83 -5.63
N ILE A 39 3.91 12.49 -5.42
CA ILE A 39 3.46 11.95 -4.13
C ILE A 39 4.12 10.60 -3.85
N ALA A 40 4.21 9.75 -4.86
CA ALA A 40 4.85 8.44 -4.71
C ALA A 40 6.31 8.58 -4.31
N ALA A 41 7.03 9.52 -4.93
CA ALA A 41 8.45 9.74 -4.61
C ALA A 41 8.62 10.28 -3.20
N ALA A 42 7.77 11.21 -2.78
CA ALA A 42 7.82 11.77 -1.44
C ALA A 42 7.51 10.71 -0.40
N TYR A 43 6.53 9.85 -0.67
CA TYR A 43 6.17 8.77 0.24
C TYR A 43 7.29 7.74 0.37
N ALA A 44 7.94 7.40 -0.76
CA ALA A 44 9.04 6.45 -0.75
C ALA A 44 10.23 6.94 0.07
N ALA A 45 10.40 8.25 0.22
CA ALA A 45 11.47 8.84 1.01
C ALA A 45 11.22 8.77 2.51
N VAL A 46 9.99 8.47 2.94
CA VAL A 46 9.67 8.33 4.35
C VAL A 46 10.24 7.01 4.88
N ALA A 47 10.99 7.07 5.98
CA ALA A 47 11.52 5.87 6.60
C ALA A 47 10.38 4.99 7.08
N LYS A 48 10.45 3.69 6.77
CA LYS A 48 9.38 2.75 7.10
C LYS A 48 9.87 1.73 8.13
N TRP A 49 9.00 1.43 9.05
CA TRP A 49 9.27 0.41 10.06
C TRP A 49 7.99 -0.40 10.28
N TYR A 50 8.07 -1.69 10.00
CA TYR A 50 6.95 -2.62 10.20
C TYR A 50 7.38 -3.69 11.20
N ALA A 51 7.28 -3.38 12.45
CA ALA A 51 7.67 -4.31 13.51
C ALA A 51 6.54 -5.25 13.88
#